data_1b9a016d81a3d3f696fa31f30f9cad56
#
_entry.id   1b9a016d81a3d3f696fa31f30f9cad56
#
_cell.length_a   1.000
_cell.length_b   1.000
_cell.length_c   1.000
_cell.angle_alpha   90.00
_cell.angle_beta   90.00
_cell.angle_gamma   90.00
#
_symmetry.space_group_name_H-M   'P 1'
#
loop_
_entity.id
_entity.type
_entity.pdbx_description
1 polymer ?
#
loop_
_entity_poly.entity_id
_entity_poly.type
_entity_poly.pdbx_seq_one_letter_code
_entity_poly.pdbx_strand_id
1 'polypeptide(L)'
;MGARGNSGVILSQILRGFSQGIADNKTIDVITMSHAFTSAKEVAYKAVMKPTEGTILTVIREIAEYAEKSHRKFEDTVDFFKACLDVGQKSLDNTPNLLPVLKEAGVVDSGGKGLMVILEGFYFGFIGKEIDYEIAAPVIEPSINLEFDESIKYGYCTEFMIHTDFDNLDLLKNRLLEFGDSLVCVKNDDIIKIHVHTNHPGKAFEIGLEYGYITGVKADNMRLQNAEVRARHDDHIKEEMINPGDLEHKENAFIAVAAGEGIKTLFLDLGADKVVLGGQTMNPSVEDFIKAADSLNADNIFILPNNSNIILTAENVCDVSDKNIIVIPTRTIPQGIQALINYDDSLDLNTVTEEMTKSLEEVKSGAITYAVRDTVIDGRDIEKGDYMAIIEKDIVASDSDRYDVLKQAIDSVVDEDTSIVTLFAGEEIDDATLEEDVANLSEAYPDLDIESARGDQPVYYYLLSIE
;
A
#
# COMPACT_ATOMS: atom_id res chain seq x y z
N MET A 1 0.64 6.77 14.98
CA MET A 1 -0.57 6.26 14.34
C MET A 1 -0.55 6.29 12.81
N GLY A 2 0.49 6.85 12.19
CA GLY A 2 0.65 6.90 10.71
C GLY A 2 1.17 5.61 10.05
N ALA A 3 1.19 4.46 10.73
CA ALA A 3 1.59 3.20 10.13
C ALA A 3 0.56 2.73 9.09
N ARG A 4 1.05 2.31 7.91
CA ARG A 4 0.20 1.88 6.78
C ARG A 4 0.60 0.49 6.32
N GLY A 5 -0.39 -0.34 6.04
CA GLY A 5 -0.22 -1.73 5.61
C GLY A 5 0.48 -2.63 6.64
N ASN A 6 0.52 -3.92 6.37
CA ASN A 6 1.04 -4.93 7.31
C ASN A 6 2.48 -4.64 7.76
N SER A 7 3.38 -4.32 6.83
CA SER A 7 4.80 -4.04 7.15
C SER A 7 4.96 -2.80 8.01
N GLY A 8 4.19 -1.72 7.74
CA GLY A 8 4.22 -0.50 8.54
C GLY A 8 3.71 -0.72 9.96
N VAL A 9 2.60 -1.46 10.10
CA VAL A 9 2.04 -1.82 11.41
C VAL A 9 3.03 -2.67 12.20
N ILE A 10 3.58 -3.73 11.62
CA ILE A 10 4.56 -4.61 12.28
C ILE A 10 5.80 -3.81 12.70
N LEU A 11 6.36 -2.97 11.82
CA LEU A 11 7.50 -2.12 12.16
C LEU A 11 7.19 -1.17 13.32
N SER A 12 6.00 -0.55 13.32
CA SER A 12 5.57 0.32 14.42
C SER A 12 5.50 -0.43 15.75
N GLN A 13 5.04 -1.68 15.76
CA GLN A 13 4.98 -2.52 16.94
C GLN A 13 6.38 -2.99 17.40
N ILE A 14 7.30 -3.27 16.47
CA ILE A 14 8.72 -3.52 16.79
C ILE A 14 9.32 -2.33 17.52
N LEU A 15 9.17 -1.11 16.97
CA LEU A 15 9.70 0.11 17.58
C LEU A 15 9.05 0.41 18.93
N ARG A 16 7.72 0.19 19.04
CA ARG A 16 7.00 0.34 20.32
C ARG A 16 7.53 -0.63 21.38
N GLY A 17 7.67 -1.91 21.03
CA GLY A 17 8.21 -2.92 21.94
C GLY A 17 9.67 -2.62 22.32
N PHE A 18 10.49 -2.18 21.37
CA PHE A 18 11.86 -1.75 21.62
C PHE A 18 11.92 -0.60 22.63
N SER A 19 11.09 0.42 22.45
CA SER A 19 10.96 1.55 23.38
C SER A 19 10.49 1.10 24.76
N GLN A 20 9.52 0.20 24.86
CA GLN A 20 9.05 -0.36 26.13
C GLN A 20 10.14 -1.15 26.86
N GLY A 21 10.98 -1.90 26.12
CA GLY A 21 12.10 -2.66 26.70
C GLY A 21 13.24 -1.78 27.21
N ILE A 22 13.39 -0.55 26.69
CA ILE A 22 14.31 0.46 27.23
C ILE A 22 13.72 1.11 28.48
N ALA A 23 12.41 1.34 28.50
CA ALA A 23 11.67 2.01 29.58
C ALA A 23 12.35 3.33 30.04
N ASP A 24 12.35 3.58 31.36
CA ASP A 24 12.91 4.79 31.97
C ASP A 24 14.43 4.73 32.22
N ASN A 25 15.13 3.78 31.57
CA ASN A 25 16.57 3.66 31.72
C ASN A 25 17.28 4.86 31.09
N LYS A 26 18.11 5.54 31.86
CA LYS A 26 18.90 6.70 31.40
C LYS A 26 20.06 6.33 30.50
N THR A 27 20.49 5.08 30.52
CA THR A 27 21.58 4.52 29.73
C THR A 27 21.18 3.15 29.19
N ILE A 28 21.62 2.82 27.99
CA ILE A 28 21.39 1.52 27.36
C ILE A 28 22.68 0.70 27.54
N ASP A 29 22.65 -0.25 28.48
CA ASP A 29 23.66 -1.28 28.61
C ASP A 29 23.27 -2.56 27.85
N VAL A 30 24.12 -3.57 27.88
CA VAL A 30 23.91 -4.86 27.21
C VAL A 30 22.61 -5.54 27.66
N ILE A 31 22.28 -5.44 28.95
CA ILE A 31 21.06 -6.06 29.50
C ILE A 31 19.83 -5.32 29.01
N THR A 32 19.84 -3.99 29.12
CA THR A 32 18.74 -3.14 28.63
C THR A 32 18.50 -3.34 27.15
N MET A 33 19.56 -3.41 26.32
CA MET A 33 19.43 -3.65 24.88
C MET A 33 18.87 -5.04 24.58
N SER A 34 19.29 -6.08 25.34
CA SER A 34 18.70 -7.42 25.21
C SER A 34 17.21 -7.43 25.51
N HIS A 35 16.80 -6.73 26.57
CA HIS A 35 15.39 -6.56 26.93
C HIS A 35 14.62 -5.80 25.85
N ALA A 36 15.23 -4.78 25.25
CA ALA A 36 14.60 -4.01 24.17
C ALA A 36 14.29 -4.89 22.95
N PHE A 37 15.23 -5.73 22.50
CA PHE A 37 14.98 -6.67 21.40
C PHE A 37 13.95 -7.74 21.76
N THR A 38 13.98 -8.27 22.98
CA THR A 38 12.99 -9.27 23.45
C THR A 38 11.59 -8.68 23.46
N SER A 39 11.41 -7.49 24.02
CA SER A 39 10.14 -6.78 24.03
C SER A 39 9.66 -6.42 22.63
N ALA A 40 10.56 -5.99 21.74
CA ALA A 40 10.25 -5.71 20.33
C ALA A 40 9.64 -6.94 19.63
N LYS A 41 10.27 -8.12 19.79
CA LYS A 41 9.74 -9.40 19.28
C LYS A 41 8.36 -9.70 19.86
N GLU A 42 8.19 -9.63 21.17
CA GLU A 42 6.96 -10.00 21.84
C GLU A 42 5.77 -9.12 21.41
N VAL A 43 5.98 -7.81 21.34
CA VAL A 43 4.94 -6.86 20.91
C VAL A 43 4.58 -7.06 19.45
N ALA A 44 5.57 -7.27 18.56
CA ALA A 44 5.33 -7.50 17.15
C ALA A 44 4.56 -8.81 16.89
N TYR A 45 4.93 -9.92 17.56
CA TYR A 45 4.24 -11.20 17.38
C TYR A 45 2.82 -11.19 17.96
N LYS A 46 2.55 -10.43 19.03
CA LYS A 46 1.19 -10.27 19.58
C LYS A 46 0.27 -9.51 18.65
N ALA A 47 0.82 -8.61 17.83
CA ALA A 47 0.05 -7.79 16.89
C ALA A 47 -0.38 -8.56 15.62
N VAL A 48 0.09 -9.78 15.41
CA VAL A 48 -0.18 -10.55 14.19
C VAL A 48 -0.85 -11.87 14.55
N MET A 49 -2.09 -12.08 14.08
CA MET A 49 -2.86 -13.30 14.40
C MET A 49 -2.23 -14.58 13.82
N LYS A 50 -1.62 -14.48 12.63
CA LYS A 50 -0.92 -15.61 11.97
C LYS A 50 0.46 -15.16 11.52
N PRO A 51 1.48 -15.18 12.41
CA PRO A 51 2.84 -14.82 12.04
C PRO A 51 3.37 -15.70 10.91
N THR A 52 3.93 -15.08 9.87
CA THR A 52 4.54 -15.78 8.73
C THR A 52 6.05 -15.71 8.86
N GLU A 53 6.70 -16.87 8.86
CA GLU A 53 8.16 -16.98 8.87
C GLU A 53 8.75 -16.63 7.50
N GLY A 54 10.02 -16.18 7.47
CA GLY A 54 10.66 -15.66 6.27
C GLY A 54 10.36 -14.18 6.00
N THR A 55 9.88 -13.45 7.02
CA THR A 55 9.51 -12.03 6.95
C THR A 55 10.26 -11.19 8.00
N ILE A 56 9.95 -9.89 8.08
CA ILE A 56 10.43 -8.97 9.13
C ILE A 56 10.27 -9.56 10.54
N LEU A 57 9.23 -10.37 10.78
CA LEU A 57 9.00 -11.03 12.07
C LEU A 57 10.10 -12.05 12.38
N THR A 58 10.55 -12.82 11.39
CA THR A 58 11.66 -13.77 11.56
C THR A 58 12.95 -13.04 11.91
N VAL A 59 13.24 -11.93 11.23
CA VAL A 59 14.45 -11.14 11.47
C VAL A 59 14.50 -10.62 12.89
N ILE A 60 13.43 -9.97 13.38
CA ILE A 60 13.41 -9.46 14.76
C ILE A 60 13.40 -10.59 15.79
N ARG A 61 12.77 -11.73 15.51
CA ARG A 61 12.77 -12.90 16.39
C ARG A 61 14.18 -13.45 16.57
N GLU A 62 14.93 -13.66 15.49
CA GLU A 62 16.27 -14.23 15.55
C GLU A 62 17.26 -13.29 16.22
N ILE A 63 17.14 -11.98 16.00
CA ILE A 63 17.89 -10.95 16.74
C ILE A 63 17.60 -11.07 18.25
N ALA A 64 16.32 -11.09 18.63
CA ALA A 64 15.91 -11.15 20.04
C ALA A 64 16.36 -12.44 20.74
N GLU A 65 16.22 -13.59 20.08
CA GLU A 65 16.67 -14.87 20.63
C GLU A 65 18.19 -14.92 20.82
N TYR A 66 18.94 -14.35 19.87
CA TYR A 66 20.39 -14.22 20.02
C TYR A 66 20.75 -13.27 21.18
N ALA A 67 20.08 -12.13 21.27
CA ALA A 67 20.29 -11.15 22.31
C ALA A 67 20.06 -11.76 23.70
N GLU A 68 18.94 -12.47 23.89
CA GLU A 68 18.59 -13.14 25.15
C GLU A 68 19.62 -14.20 25.54
N LYS A 69 20.10 -15.02 24.59
CA LYS A 69 21.06 -16.11 24.85
C LYS A 69 22.50 -15.63 25.06
N SER A 70 22.85 -14.46 24.46
CA SER A 70 24.25 -14.06 24.31
C SER A 70 24.66 -12.83 25.11
N HIS A 71 23.73 -12.04 25.66
CA HIS A 71 24.03 -10.78 26.36
C HIS A 71 25.12 -10.93 27.43
N ARG A 72 25.18 -12.06 28.18
CA ARG A 72 26.18 -12.30 29.23
C ARG A 72 27.60 -12.49 28.71
N LYS A 73 27.79 -12.63 27.39
CA LYS A 73 29.12 -12.81 26.78
C LYS A 73 29.78 -11.49 26.41
N PHE A 74 29.08 -10.39 26.56
CA PHE A 74 29.52 -9.06 26.16
C PHE A 74 29.62 -8.15 27.37
N GLU A 75 30.68 -7.39 27.42
CA GLU A 75 30.88 -6.31 28.39
C GLU A 75 30.58 -4.93 27.78
N ASP A 76 30.75 -4.83 26.45
CA ASP A 76 30.54 -3.62 25.69
C ASP A 76 29.24 -3.67 24.89
N THR A 77 28.42 -2.61 24.98
CA THR A 77 27.12 -2.53 24.32
C THR A 77 27.25 -2.34 22.82
N VAL A 78 28.31 -1.68 22.34
CA VAL A 78 28.59 -1.47 20.90
C VAL A 78 28.86 -2.80 20.22
N ASP A 79 29.76 -3.60 20.82
CA ASP A 79 30.11 -4.94 20.30
C ASP A 79 28.89 -5.88 20.34
N PHE A 80 28.07 -5.79 21.39
CA PHE A 80 26.84 -6.56 21.50
C PHE A 80 25.83 -6.17 20.41
N PHE A 81 25.60 -4.87 20.21
CA PHE A 81 24.67 -4.40 19.18
C PHE A 81 25.13 -4.82 17.80
N LYS A 82 26.43 -4.68 17.50
CA LYS A 82 27.01 -5.15 16.22
C LYS A 82 26.77 -6.64 16.00
N ALA A 83 26.97 -7.47 17.02
CA ALA A 83 26.72 -8.91 16.94
C ALA A 83 25.23 -9.22 16.68
N CYS A 84 24.30 -8.45 17.26
CA CYS A 84 22.87 -8.56 16.99
C CYS A 84 22.56 -8.22 15.53
N LEU A 85 23.16 -7.16 14.98
CA LEU A 85 23.01 -6.80 13.57
C LEU A 85 23.52 -7.90 12.62
N ASP A 86 24.68 -8.50 12.94
CA ASP A 86 25.25 -9.58 12.13
C ASP A 86 24.34 -10.83 12.10
N VAL A 87 23.62 -11.11 13.18
CA VAL A 87 22.58 -12.16 13.22
C VAL A 87 21.36 -11.74 12.39
N GLY A 88 20.90 -10.52 12.53
CA GLY A 88 19.77 -9.99 11.76
C GLY A 88 20.03 -10.04 10.25
N GLN A 89 21.25 -9.70 9.80
CA GLN A 89 21.61 -9.78 8.39
C GLN A 89 21.59 -11.23 7.88
N LYS A 90 22.11 -12.19 8.65
CA LYS A 90 22.05 -13.61 8.30
C LYS A 90 20.61 -14.13 8.23
N SER A 91 19.77 -13.69 9.16
CA SER A 91 18.35 -14.01 9.15
C SER A 91 17.65 -13.46 7.91
N LEU A 92 17.93 -12.19 7.55
CA LEU A 92 17.42 -11.57 6.33
C LEU A 92 17.86 -12.35 5.07
N ASP A 93 19.14 -12.67 4.97
CA ASP A 93 19.69 -13.44 3.83
C ASP A 93 19.08 -14.84 3.70
N ASN A 94 18.55 -15.38 4.80
CA ASN A 94 17.90 -16.69 4.83
C ASN A 94 16.38 -16.63 4.56
N THR A 95 15.75 -15.48 4.48
CA THR A 95 14.31 -15.35 4.25
C THR A 95 13.82 -16.06 2.98
N PRO A 96 14.57 -16.11 1.85
CA PRO A 96 14.15 -16.86 0.66
C PRO A 96 14.08 -18.39 0.87
N ASN A 97 14.81 -18.92 1.85
CA ASN A 97 14.74 -20.34 2.17
C ASN A 97 13.54 -20.71 3.05
N LEU A 98 12.91 -19.70 3.68
CA LEU A 98 11.76 -19.87 4.57
C LEU A 98 10.45 -19.58 3.86
N LEU A 99 10.46 -18.69 2.85
CA LEU A 99 9.28 -18.25 2.12
C LEU A 99 9.47 -18.49 0.61
N PRO A 100 8.81 -19.52 0.02
CA PRO A 100 9.04 -19.94 -1.37
C PRO A 100 8.92 -18.81 -2.39
N VAL A 101 7.93 -17.91 -2.24
CA VAL A 101 7.72 -16.76 -3.16
C VAL A 101 8.95 -15.84 -3.24
N LEU A 102 9.69 -15.66 -2.14
CA LEU A 102 10.93 -14.86 -2.15
C LEU A 102 12.07 -15.60 -2.87
N LYS A 103 12.10 -16.92 -2.76
CA LYS A 103 13.08 -17.76 -3.45
C LYS A 103 12.88 -17.74 -4.96
N GLU A 104 11.64 -17.83 -5.41
CA GLU A 104 11.25 -17.77 -6.82
C GLU A 104 11.55 -16.39 -7.40
N ALA A 105 11.26 -15.33 -6.65
CA ALA A 105 11.56 -13.96 -7.05
C ALA A 105 13.05 -13.59 -6.95
N GLY A 106 13.91 -14.45 -6.35
CA GLY A 106 15.34 -14.19 -6.17
C GLY A 106 15.66 -12.99 -5.27
N VAL A 107 14.78 -12.69 -4.32
CA VAL A 107 14.88 -11.50 -3.42
C VAL A 107 14.76 -11.90 -1.96
N VAL A 108 15.26 -11.04 -1.06
CA VAL A 108 15.02 -11.13 0.39
C VAL A 108 13.72 -10.40 0.77
N ASP A 109 13.22 -10.62 1.99
CA ASP A 109 12.06 -9.89 2.50
C ASP A 109 12.32 -8.39 2.60
N SER A 110 11.49 -7.59 1.93
CA SER A 110 11.63 -6.13 1.87
C SER A 110 11.41 -5.47 3.24
N GLY A 111 10.46 -5.97 4.03
CA GLY A 111 10.20 -5.49 5.39
C GLY A 111 11.39 -5.76 6.32
N GLY A 112 11.97 -6.97 6.27
CA GLY A 112 13.18 -7.33 6.98
C GLY A 112 14.38 -6.50 6.55
N LYS A 113 14.53 -6.22 5.24
CA LYS A 113 15.57 -5.32 4.73
C LYS A 113 15.44 -3.92 5.29
N GLY A 114 14.22 -3.37 5.28
CA GLY A 114 13.92 -2.06 5.87
C GLY A 114 14.25 -2.00 7.37
N LEU A 115 13.88 -3.04 8.13
CA LEU A 115 14.23 -3.14 9.56
C LEU A 115 15.74 -3.11 9.76
N MET A 116 16.51 -3.87 8.98
CA MET A 116 17.97 -3.90 9.10
C MET A 116 18.61 -2.55 8.81
N VAL A 117 18.14 -1.83 7.79
CA VAL A 117 18.62 -0.46 7.49
C VAL A 117 18.36 0.49 8.67
N ILE A 118 17.19 0.42 9.30
CA ILE A 118 16.85 1.24 10.47
C ILE A 118 17.75 0.90 11.65
N LEU A 119 17.96 -0.38 11.94
CA LEU A 119 18.82 -0.83 13.05
C LEU A 119 20.29 -0.47 12.80
N GLU A 120 20.78 -0.54 11.57
CA GLU A 120 22.12 -0.05 11.21
C GLU A 120 22.25 1.46 11.42
N GLY A 121 21.22 2.24 11.07
CA GLY A 121 21.16 3.67 11.36
C GLY A 121 21.22 3.96 12.86
N PHE A 122 20.48 3.19 13.67
CA PHE A 122 20.57 3.29 15.14
C PHE A 122 21.98 2.96 15.66
N TYR A 123 22.61 1.93 15.12
CA TYR A 123 23.98 1.57 15.47
C TYR A 123 24.97 2.69 15.13
N PHE A 124 24.89 3.28 13.95
CA PHE A 124 25.76 4.41 13.58
C PHE A 124 25.57 5.61 14.50
N GLY A 125 24.32 5.96 14.81
CA GLY A 125 24.02 7.00 15.81
C GLY A 125 24.58 6.67 17.20
N PHE A 126 24.48 5.39 17.60
CA PHE A 126 24.96 4.92 18.91
C PHE A 126 26.48 5.02 19.06
N ILE A 127 27.26 4.76 17.99
CA ILE A 127 28.72 4.90 17.99
C ILE A 127 29.21 6.32 17.64
N GLY A 128 28.29 7.28 17.45
CA GLY A 128 28.63 8.65 17.07
C GLY A 128 29.29 8.76 15.71
N LYS A 129 29.07 7.83 14.78
CA LYS A 129 29.57 7.88 13.44
C LYS A 129 28.81 8.95 12.67
N GLU A 130 29.52 10.01 12.20
CA GLU A 130 28.95 10.91 11.20
C GLU A 130 28.67 10.10 9.94
N ILE A 131 27.39 10.03 9.57
CA ILE A 131 26.99 9.48 8.29
C ILE A 131 27.17 10.62 7.31
N ASP A 132 28.11 10.46 6.38
CA ASP A 132 28.19 11.32 5.21
C ASP A 132 26.92 11.09 4.41
N TYR A 133 25.96 11.97 4.62
CA TYR A 133 24.75 12.01 3.81
C TYR A 133 25.13 12.58 2.44
N GLU A 134 25.62 11.77 1.54
CA GLU A 134 25.14 11.94 0.17
C GLU A 134 23.66 11.62 0.23
N ILE A 135 22.89 12.65 0.54
CA ILE A 135 21.45 12.60 0.54
C ILE A 135 21.06 12.34 -0.91
N ALA A 136 20.80 11.09 -1.27
CA ALA A 136 19.68 10.86 -2.17
C ALA A 136 18.54 11.62 -1.49
N ALA A 137 18.20 12.80 -2.04
CA ALA A 137 17.19 13.66 -1.45
C ALA A 137 16.01 12.76 -1.11
N PRO A 138 15.49 12.80 0.14
CA PRO A 138 14.30 12.05 0.44
C PRO A 138 13.30 12.46 -0.64
N VAL A 139 12.62 11.47 -1.22
CA VAL A 139 11.29 11.71 -1.72
C VAL A 139 10.55 12.14 -0.46
N ILE A 140 10.59 13.43 -0.17
CA ILE A 140 9.68 14.05 0.77
C ILE A 140 8.35 13.91 0.04
N GLU A 141 7.61 12.85 0.35
CA GLU A 141 6.17 12.99 0.31
C GLU A 141 5.93 14.25 1.14
N PRO A 142 5.35 15.30 0.57
CA PRO A 142 5.08 16.48 1.33
C PRO A 142 4.27 16.04 2.53
N SER A 143 4.85 16.11 3.72
CA SER A 143 4.06 16.26 4.93
C SER A 143 3.24 17.52 4.65
N ILE A 144 1.98 17.33 4.34
CA ILE A 144 1.04 18.39 4.02
C ILE A 144 0.84 19.17 5.32
N ASN A 145 1.73 20.09 5.61
CA ASN A 145 1.41 21.26 6.38
C ASN A 145 0.59 22.14 5.44
N LEU A 146 -0.71 22.07 5.59
CA LEU A 146 -1.71 22.85 4.87
C LEU A 146 -1.65 24.32 5.28
N GLU A 147 -0.61 25.03 4.86
CA GLU A 147 -0.71 26.45 4.58
C GLU A 147 -0.85 26.59 3.06
N PHE A 148 -2.11 26.78 2.64
CA PHE A 148 -2.46 27.03 1.25
C PHE A 148 -1.88 28.35 0.81
N ASP A 149 -0.74 28.33 0.13
CA ASP A 149 -0.19 29.50 -0.53
C ASP A 149 -0.76 29.59 -1.96
N GLU A 150 -1.47 30.69 -2.25
CA GLU A 150 -2.05 31.01 -3.57
C GLU A 150 -0.96 31.24 -4.65
N SER A 151 0.32 31.10 -4.36
CA SER A 151 1.41 31.41 -5.27
C SER A 151 2.27 30.21 -5.69
N ILE A 152 1.70 29.18 -6.37
CA ILE A 152 2.53 28.26 -7.14
C ILE A 152 3.21 29.06 -8.25
N LYS A 153 4.43 29.51 -7.99
CA LYS A 153 5.23 30.30 -8.92
C LYS A 153 5.54 29.53 -10.20
N TYR A 154 5.87 28.24 -10.09
CA TYR A 154 6.16 27.34 -11.18
C TYR A 154 5.14 26.20 -11.19
N GLY A 155 4.41 26.05 -12.30
CA GLY A 155 3.21 25.21 -12.37
C GLY A 155 3.45 23.76 -12.80
N TYR A 156 4.68 23.39 -13.21
CA TYR A 156 4.96 22.03 -13.68
C TYR A 156 6.13 21.43 -12.91
N CYS A 157 5.89 20.21 -12.36
CA CYS A 157 6.93 19.32 -11.91
C CYS A 157 7.50 18.60 -13.16
N THR A 158 8.77 18.79 -13.44
CA THR A 158 9.40 18.30 -14.68
C THR A 158 10.56 17.39 -14.31
N GLU A 159 10.50 16.14 -14.76
CA GLU A 159 11.50 15.11 -14.50
C GLU A 159 12.02 14.49 -15.78
N PHE A 160 13.31 14.16 -15.80
CA PHE A 160 13.95 13.40 -16.88
C PHE A 160 15.34 12.94 -16.47
N MET A 161 15.90 12.00 -17.22
CA MET A 161 17.27 11.51 -17.08
C MET A 161 18.05 11.85 -18.32
N ILE A 162 19.29 12.35 -18.16
CA ILE A 162 20.24 12.66 -19.25
C ILE A 162 21.32 11.59 -19.23
N HIS A 163 21.51 10.87 -20.33
CA HIS A 163 22.62 9.94 -20.51
C HIS A 163 23.82 10.69 -21.11
N THR A 164 24.88 10.85 -20.32
CA THR A 164 26.02 11.72 -20.69
C THR A 164 27.27 11.50 -19.84
N ASP A 165 28.42 11.71 -20.42
CA ASP A 165 29.72 11.80 -19.72
C ASP A 165 29.97 13.19 -19.10
N PHE A 166 29.05 14.14 -19.21
CA PHE A 166 29.21 15.50 -18.71
C PHE A 166 29.28 15.55 -17.19
N ASP A 167 30.32 16.23 -16.63
CA ASP A 167 30.60 16.22 -15.18
C ASP A 167 30.33 17.57 -14.48
N ASN A 168 30.19 18.66 -15.23
CA ASN A 168 29.99 19.97 -14.61
C ASN A 168 28.53 20.24 -14.28
N LEU A 169 28.03 19.59 -13.21
CA LEU A 169 26.66 19.71 -12.78
C LEU A 169 26.24 21.14 -12.39
N ASP A 170 27.20 21.97 -11.90
CA ASP A 170 26.88 23.34 -11.48
C ASP A 170 26.49 24.21 -12.68
N LEU A 171 27.07 23.99 -13.84
CA LEU A 171 26.67 24.68 -15.06
C LEU A 171 25.24 24.31 -15.46
N LEU A 172 24.88 23.02 -15.41
CA LEU A 172 23.56 22.54 -15.73
C LEU A 172 22.52 23.04 -14.73
N LYS A 173 22.83 22.96 -13.41
CA LYS A 173 21.98 23.48 -12.33
C LYS A 173 21.67 24.98 -12.51
N ASN A 174 22.71 25.79 -12.76
CA ASN A 174 22.52 27.23 -12.94
C ASN A 174 21.59 27.55 -14.11
N ARG A 175 21.73 26.86 -15.24
CA ARG A 175 20.85 27.03 -16.41
C ARG A 175 19.39 26.66 -16.15
N LEU A 176 19.14 25.62 -15.40
CA LEU A 176 17.77 25.20 -15.03
C LEU A 176 17.14 26.13 -14.01
N LEU A 177 17.92 26.63 -13.05
CA LEU A 177 17.48 27.59 -12.03
C LEU A 177 17.16 29.00 -12.58
N GLU A 178 17.60 29.35 -13.80
CA GLU A 178 17.21 30.63 -14.43
C GLU A 178 15.69 30.76 -14.63
N PHE A 179 14.95 29.62 -14.77
CA PHE A 179 13.51 29.62 -15.06
C PHE A 179 12.73 28.55 -14.28
N GLY A 180 13.32 28.01 -13.22
CA GLY A 180 12.71 27.04 -12.33
C GLY A 180 13.21 27.17 -10.89
N ASP A 181 12.61 26.38 -9.99
CA ASP A 181 13.07 26.19 -8.62
C ASP A 181 12.96 24.71 -8.22
N SER A 182 13.19 24.41 -6.92
CA SER A 182 13.11 23.05 -6.38
C SER A 182 13.90 22.02 -7.19
N LEU A 183 15.06 22.47 -7.71
CA LEU A 183 15.91 21.67 -8.61
C LEU A 183 16.62 20.56 -7.84
N VAL A 184 16.42 19.32 -8.28
CA VAL A 184 17.26 18.17 -7.96
C VAL A 184 18.05 17.79 -9.22
N CYS A 185 19.37 17.75 -9.12
CA CYS A 185 20.25 17.38 -10.21
C CYS A 185 21.37 16.49 -9.64
N VAL A 186 21.26 15.18 -9.88
CA VAL A 186 22.14 14.16 -9.34
C VAL A 186 22.72 13.32 -10.47
N LYS A 187 24.03 13.10 -10.47
CA LYS A 187 24.73 12.21 -11.41
C LYS A 187 25.04 10.88 -10.72
N ASN A 188 24.74 9.79 -11.42
CA ASN A 188 25.19 8.45 -11.09
C ASN A 188 25.75 7.81 -12.36
N ASP A 189 27.03 7.50 -12.36
CA ASP A 189 27.79 7.03 -13.52
C ASP A 189 27.60 7.94 -14.76
N ASP A 190 26.99 7.47 -15.81
CA ASP A 190 26.72 8.16 -17.07
C ASP A 190 25.29 8.73 -17.17
N ILE A 191 24.52 8.76 -16.04
CA ILE A 191 23.15 9.26 -16.00
C ILE A 191 23.04 10.43 -15.03
N ILE A 192 22.48 11.56 -15.49
CA ILE A 192 22.09 12.69 -14.64
C ILE A 192 20.57 12.69 -14.51
N LYS A 193 20.05 12.51 -13.29
CA LYS A 193 18.62 12.67 -12.98
C LYS A 193 18.33 14.13 -12.70
N ILE A 194 17.32 14.66 -13.38
CA ILE A 194 16.81 16.03 -13.21
C ILE A 194 15.37 15.97 -12.70
N HIS A 195 15.09 16.79 -11.69
CA HIS A 195 13.76 17.18 -11.25
C HIS A 195 13.76 18.69 -11.06
N VAL A 196 12.84 19.42 -11.66
CA VAL A 196 12.75 20.88 -11.56
C VAL A 196 11.30 21.35 -11.65
N HIS A 197 10.92 22.29 -10.80
CA HIS A 197 9.65 23.00 -10.94
C HIS A 197 9.80 24.19 -11.87
N THR A 198 9.05 24.21 -12.96
CA THR A 198 9.16 25.27 -13.99
C THR A 198 7.82 25.56 -14.66
N ASN A 199 7.69 26.73 -15.29
CA ASN A 199 6.59 27.02 -16.21
C ASN A 199 6.94 26.67 -17.68
N HIS A 200 8.15 26.16 -17.92
CA HIS A 200 8.68 25.88 -19.25
C HIS A 200 9.31 24.48 -19.32
N PRO A 201 8.53 23.39 -19.15
CA PRO A 201 9.07 22.02 -19.18
C PRO A 201 9.78 21.70 -20.48
N GLY A 202 9.27 22.16 -21.64
CA GLY A 202 9.94 21.98 -22.93
C GLY A 202 11.36 22.57 -22.97
N LYS A 203 11.57 23.76 -22.37
CA LYS A 203 12.89 24.38 -22.26
C LYS A 203 13.85 23.57 -21.37
N ALA A 204 13.35 22.97 -20.32
CA ALA A 204 14.15 22.08 -19.46
C ALA A 204 14.61 20.85 -20.26
N PHE A 205 13.74 20.24 -21.05
CA PHE A 205 14.09 19.11 -21.92
C PHE A 205 15.10 19.51 -23.02
N GLU A 206 14.91 20.68 -23.67
CA GLU A 206 15.87 21.20 -24.66
C GLU A 206 17.26 21.36 -24.05
N ILE A 207 17.36 21.91 -22.85
CA ILE A 207 18.65 22.03 -22.14
C ILE A 207 19.21 20.63 -21.86
N GLY A 208 18.41 19.67 -21.44
CA GLY A 208 18.87 18.30 -21.22
C GLY A 208 19.45 17.66 -22.48
N LEU A 209 18.82 17.88 -23.64
CA LEU A 209 19.24 17.36 -24.93
C LEU A 209 20.60 17.98 -25.44
N GLU A 210 20.98 19.15 -24.96
CA GLU A 210 22.30 19.73 -25.28
C GLU A 210 23.46 18.96 -24.64
N TYR A 211 23.21 18.23 -23.55
CA TYR A 211 24.21 17.48 -22.81
C TYR A 211 24.22 15.98 -23.10
N GLY A 212 23.12 15.43 -23.65
CA GLY A 212 23.01 14.02 -24.00
C GLY A 212 21.58 13.63 -24.45
N TYR A 213 21.34 12.37 -24.68
CA TYR A 213 19.97 11.94 -24.95
C TYR A 213 19.19 11.78 -23.65
N ILE A 214 17.89 12.10 -23.68
CA ILE A 214 17.05 12.08 -22.49
C ILE A 214 16.09 10.90 -22.50
N THR A 215 15.80 10.35 -21.29
CA THR A 215 14.82 9.28 -21.04
C THR A 215 13.98 9.59 -19.82
N GLY A 216 12.88 8.86 -19.60
CA GLY A 216 12.03 9.01 -18.42
C GLY A 216 11.41 10.42 -18.32
N VAL A 217 11.03 10.99 -19.46
CA VAL A 217 10.49 12.35 -19.57
C VAL A 217 9.09 12.41 -19.00
N LYS A 218 8.89 13.27 -17.98
CA LYS A 218 7.61 13.50 -17.32
C LYS A 218 7.42 15.00 -17.03
N ALA A 219 6.19 15.50 -17.21
CA ALA A 219 5.85 16.88 -16.87
C ALA A 219 4.43 16.94 -16.32
N ASP A 220 4.28 16.97 -15.01
CA ASP A 220 3.00 17.01 -14.31
C ASP A 220 2.58 18.44 -14.01
N ASN A 221 1.31 18.77 -14.28
CA ASN A 221 0.77 20.09 -13.94
C ASN A 221 0.34 20.14 -12.48
N MET A 222 1.18 20.70 -11.62
CA MET A 222 0.91 20.83 -10.18
C MET A 222 -0.30 21.70 -9.86
N ARG A 223 -0.72 22.60 -10.76
CA ARG A 223 -1.94 23.41 -10.57
C ARG A 223 -3.19 22.57 -10.74
N LEU A 224 -3.19 21.58 -11.64
CA LEU A 224 -4.29 20.62 -11.79
C LEU A 224 -4.34 19.65 -10.61
N GLN A 225 -3.19 19.10 -10.20
CA GLN A 225 -3.10 18.26 -9.01
C GLN A 225 -3.57 19.01 -7.75
N ASN A 226 -3.23 20.29 -7.61
CA ASN A 226 -3.74 21.12 -6.51
C ASN A 226 -5.24 21.44 -6.65
N ALA A 227 -5.77 21.58 -7.86
CA ALA A 227 -7.20 21.79 -8.07
C ALA A 227 -8.01 20.53 -7.71
N GLU A 228 -7.49 19.34 -8.05
CA GLU A 228 -8.08 18.06 -7.66
C GLU A 228 -7.97 17.83 -6.15
N VAL A 229 -6.81 18.13 -5.55
CA VAL A 229 -6.63 18.10 -4.08
C VAL A 229 -7.54 19.12 -3.39
N ARG A 230 -7.74 20.30 -3.97
CA ARG A 230 -8.69 21.31 -3.44
C ARG A 230 -10.13 20.85 -3.55
N ALA A 231 -10.54 20.26 -4.68
CA ALA A 231 -11.90 19.71 -4.82
C ALA A 231 -12.15 18.60 -3.78
N ARG A 232 -11.19 17.70 -3.59
CA ARG A 232 -11.22 16.66 -2.54
C ARG A 232 -11.22 17.28 -1.13
N HIS A 233 -10.47 18.36 -0.92
CA HIS A 233 -10.38 19.07 0.35
C HIS A 233 -11.62 19.89 0.66
N ASP A 234 -12.27 20.51 -0.34
CA ASP A 234 -13.54 21.24 -0.16
C ASP A 234 -14.69 20.28 0.17
N ASP A 235 -14.66 19.05 -0.35
CA ASP A 235 -15.58 17.99 0.04
C ASP A 235 -15.27 17.49 1.47
N HIS A 236 -14.01 17.30 1.83
CA HIS A 236 -13.60 16.98 3.20
C HIS A 236 -13.94 18.10 4.20
N ILE A 237 -13.76 19.39 3.86
CA ILE A 237 -14.12 20.50 4.75
C ILE A 237 -15.63 20.57 4.96
N LYS A 238 -16.45 20.24 3.94
CA LYS A 238 -17.91 20.15 4.11
C LYS A 238 -18.28 18.99 5.05
N GLU A 239 -17.57 17.87 4.97
CA GLU A 239 -17.77 16.72 5.86
C GLU A 239 -17.25 16.99 7.29
N GLU A 240 -16.11 17.69 7.47
CA GLU A 240 -15.58 18.06 8.80
C GLU A 240 -16.41 19.12 9.55
N MET A 241 -17.27 19.88 8.85
CA MET A 241 -18.16 20.87 9.48
C MET A 241 -19.46 20.28 10.02
N ILE A 242 -19.77 19.01 9.75
CA ILE A 242 -20.92 18.33 10.31
C ILE A 242 -20.52 17.78 11.68
N ASN A 243 -21.13 18.32 12.74
CA ASN A 243 -20.93 17.79 14.08
C ASN A 243 -21.58 16.39 14.13
N PRO A 244 -20.87 15.29 14.47
CA PRO A 244 -21.46 13.95 14.52
C PRO A 244 -22.76 13.88 15.34
N GLY A 245 -22.89 14.72 16.37
CA GLY A 245 -24.11 14.85 17.17
C GLY A 245 -25.33 15.44 16.43
N ASP A 246 -25.12 16.07 15.26
CA ASP A 246 -26.19 16.60 14.41
C ASP A 246 -26.66 15.58 13.35
N LEU A 247 -25.93 14.47 13.19
CA LEU A 247 -26.31 13.35 12.32
C LEU A 247 -27.36 12.47 13.01
N GLU A 248 -28.26 11.90 12.23
CA GLU A 248 -29.17 10.86 12.72
C GLU A 248 -28.37 9.71 13.34
N HIS A 249 -28.75 9.32 14.54
CA HIS A 249 -28.11 8.23 15.25
C HIS A 249 -28.46 6.89 14.58
N LYS A 250 -27.46 6.05 14.34
CA LYS A 250 -27.61 4.70 13.82
C LYS A 250 -27.17 3.66 14.88
N GLU A 251 -27.79 2.51 14.89
CA GLU A 251 -27.29 1.41 15.69
C GLU A 251 -25.98 0.86 15.09
N ASN A 252 -25.96 0.67 13.76
CA ASN A 252 -24.83 0.16 13.02
C ASN A 252 -24.48 1.11 11.86
N ALA A 253 -23.19 1.35 11.66
CA ALA A 253 -22.66 2.13 10.53
C ALA A 253 -21.50 1.38 9.85
N PHE A 254 -21.24 1.68 8.58
CA PHE A 254 -20.29 0.95 7.75
C PHE A 254 -19.24 1.87 7.18
N ILE A 255 -17.97 1.47 7.33
CA ILE A 255 -16.82 2.06 6.68
C ILE A 255 -16.24 1.04 5.70
N ALA A 256 -16.27 1.33 4.41
CA ALA A 256 -15.62 0.50 3.40
C ALA A 256 -14.31 1.14 2.92
N VAL A 257 -13.34 0.30 2.52
CA VAL A 257 -12.14 0.78 1.81
C VAL A 257 -12.31 0.52 0.32
N ALA A 258 -12.04 1.54 -0.48
CA ALA A 258 -12.11 1.41 -1.94
C ALA A 258 -11.05 2.29 -2.65
N ALA A 259 -10.66 1.88 -3.86
CA ALA A 259 -9.95 2.70 -4.83
C ALA A 259 -10.84 2.84 -6.07
N GLY A 260 -10.93 4.05 -6.61
CA GLY A 260 -11.83 4.36 -7.72
C GLY A 260 -13.16 4.98 -7.27
N GLU A 261 -13.58 6.02 -7.97
CA GLU A 261 -14.82 6.75 -7.61
C GLU A 261 -16.08 5.91 -7.90
N GLY A 262 -16.03 5.03 -8.91
CA GLY A 262 -17.14 4.10 -9.21
C GLY A 262 -17.37 3.10 -8.08
N ILE A 263 -16.29 2.46 -7.58
CA ILE A 263 -16.39 1.52 -6.43
C ILE A 263 -16.85 2.27 -5.16
N LYS A 264 -16.35 3.50 -4.94
CA LYS A 264 -16.80 4.32 -3.81
C LYS A 264 -18.29 4.59 -3.87
N THR A 265 -18.79 5.01 -5.04
CA THR A 265 -20.22 5.26 -5.28
C THR A 265 -21.04 4.00 -5.01
N LEU A 266 -20.59 2.86 -5.53
CA LEU A 266 -21.25 1.58 -5.32
C LEU A 266 -21.37 1.21 -3.83
N PHE A 267 -20.31 1.37 -3.04
CA PHE A 267 -20.37 1.10 -1.60
C PHE A 267 -21.35 2.03 -0.87
N LEU A 268 -21.39 3.32 -1.25
CA LEU A 268 -22.35 4.29 -0.68
C LEU A 268 -23.79 3.93 -1.05
N ASP A 269 -24.04 3.53 -2.29
CA ASP A 269 -25.36 3.10 -2.78
C ASP A 269 -25.82 1.79 -2.08
N LEU A 270 -24.90 0.91 -1.73
CA LEU A 270 -25.15 -0.31 -0.97
C LEU A 270 -25.33 -0.06 0.53
N GLY A 271 -25.19 1.18 1.00
CA GLY A 271 -25.46 1.54 2.40
C GLY A 271 -24.22 1.74 3.27
N ALA A 272 -23.02 1.76 2.71
CA ALA A 272 -21.86 2.21 3.47
C ALA A 272 -22.01 3.70 3.84
N ASP A 273 -21.74 4.05 5.09
CA ASP A 273 -21.85 5.42 5.59
C ASP A 273 -20.63 6.26 5.23
N LYS A 274 -19.48 5.60 5.08
CA LYS A 274 -18.21 6.24 4.76
C LYS A 274 -17.35 5.32 3.90
N VAL A 275 -16.64 5.92 2.96
CA VAL A 275 -15.61 5.20 2.19
C VAL A 275 -14.25 5.85 2.44
N VAL A 276 -13.31 5.06 2.94
CA VAL A 276 -11.92 5.46 3.09
C VAL A 276 -11.17 5.10 1.81
N LEU A 277 -10.55 6.09 1.17
CA LEU A 277 -9.78 5.84 -0.05
C LEU A 277 -8.55 5.01 0.27
N GLY A 278 -8.40 3.90 -0.44
CA GLY A 278 -7.29 2.97 -0.28
C GLY A 278 -7.33 1.83 -1.28
N GLY A 279 -6.19 1.21 -1.51
CA GLY A 279 -6.06 0.11 -2.49
C GLY A 279 -4.65 -0.45 -2.51
N GLN A 280 -4.24 -1.09 -3.62
CA GLN A 280 -2.95 -1.77 -3.73
C GLN A 280 -1.74 -0.84 -3.56
N THR A 281 -1.85 0.42 -4.00
CA THR A 281 -0.76 1.40 -3.97
C THR A 281 -0.82 2.37 -2.80
N MET A 282 -1.97 2.47 -2.12
CA MET A 282 -2.18 3.40 -1.00
C MET A 282 -3.02 2.74 0.09
N ASN A 283 -2.37 2.25 1.14
CA ASN A 283 -3.06 1.69 2.29
C ASN A 283 -3.44 2.80 3.29
N PRO A 284 -4.70 2.85 3.77
CA PRO A 284 -5.09 3.77 4.84
C PRO A 284 -4.30 3.51 6.12
N SER A 285 -4.10 4.55 6.91
CA SER A 285 -3.53 4.45 8.25
C SER A 285 -4.61 4.16 9.30
N VAL A 286 -4.20 3.75 10.51
CA VAL A 286 -5.10 3.65 11.67
C VAL A 286 -5.78 5.00 11.95
N GLU A 287 -5.07 6.10 11.75
CA GLU A 287 -5.61 7.46 11.93
C GLU A 287 -6.73 7.79 10.93
N ASP A 288 -6.59 7.35 9.67
CA ASP A 288 -7.63 7.56 8.64
C ASP A 288 -8.93 6.85 9.03
N PHE A 289 -8.85 5.63 9.55
CA PHE A 289 -10.02 4.91 10.08
C PHE A 289 -10.62 5.55 11.32
N ILE A 290 -9.80 6.02 12.26
CA ILE A 290 -10.28 6.72 13.47
C ILE A 290 -11.05 7.98 13.06
N LYS A 291 -10.51 8.81 12.15
CA LYS A 291 -11.18 10.00 11.63
C LYS A 291 -12.52 9.65 10.98
N ALA A 292 -12.54 8.59 10.16
CA ALA A 292 -13.77 8.11 9.54
C ALA A 292 -14.79 7.68 10.61
N ALA A 293 -14.38 6.88 11.59
CA ALA A 293 -15.24 6.43 12.67
C ALA A 293 -15.75 7.58 13.55
N ASP A 294 -14.88 8.54 13.89
CA ASP A 294 -15.25 9.70 14.70
C ASP A 294 -16.27 10.61 14.00
N SER A 295 -16.31 10.60 12.67
CA SER A 295 -17.29 11.38 11.89
C SER A 295 -18.68 10.76 11.86
N LEU A 296 -18.89 9.54 12.37
CA LEU A 296 -20.16 8.82 12.36
C LEU A 296 -20.85 8.88 13.73
N ASN A 297 -22.19 9.01 13.75
CA ASN A 297 -23.02 8.93 14.96
C ASN A 297 -23.66 7.56 15.05
N ALA A 298 -22.87 6.54 15.48
CA ALA A 298 -23.35 5.16 15.57
C ALA A 298 -22.82 4.47 16.83
N ASP A 299 -23.57 3.46 17.31
CA ASP A 299 -23.20 2.61 18.44
C ASP A 299 -22.10 1.60 18.03
N ASN A 300 -22.28 0.99 16.87
CA ASN A 300 -21.35 0.01 16.31
C ASN A 300 -20.87 0.48 14.93
N ILE A 301 -19.59 0.28 14.63
CA ILE A 301 -19.01 0.65 13.34
C ILE A 301 -18.33 -0.57 12.75
N PHE A 302 -18.86 -1.05 11.63
CA PHE A 302 -18.28 -2.11 10.84
C PHE A 302 -17.24 -1.54 9.87
N ILE A 303 -16.06 -2.17 9.81
CA ILE A 303 -15.02 -1.82 8.84
C ILE A 303 -14.87 -2.98 7.86
N LEU A 304 -14.95 -2.67 6.56
CA LEU A 304 -14.73 -3.56 5.43
C LEU A 304 -13.41 -3.17 4.76
N PRO A 305 -12.27 -3.82 5.09
CA PRO A 305 -10.95 -3.44 4.58
C PRO A 305 -10.76 -3.65 3.07
N ASN A 306 -11.43 -4.65 2.49
CA ASN A 306 -11.43 -5.00 1.05
C ASN A 306 -10.03 -5.24 0.45
N ASN A 307 -9.04 -5.46 1.31
CA ASN A 307 -7.67 -5.76 0.94
C ASN A 307 -6.97 -6.45 2.11
N SER A 308 -6.33 -7.60 1.84
CA SER A 308 -5.61 -8.36 2.86
C SER A 308 -4.49 -7.58 3.57
N ASN A 309 -3.91 -6.56 2.92
CA ASN A 309 -2.88 -5.70 3.50
C ASN A 309 -3.42 -4.65 4.47
N ILE A 310 -4.74 -4.43 4.47
CA ILE A 310 -5.41 -3.41 5.28
C ILE A 310 -6.08 -4.01 6.52
N ILE A 311 -6.41 -5.31 6.52
CA ILE A 311 -7.11 -5.99 7.62
C ILE A 311 -6.42 -5.72 8.96
N LEU A 312 -5.10 -5.94 9.03
CA LEU A 312 -4.34 -5.72 10.27
C LEU A 312 -4.38 -4.25 10.74
N THR A 313 -4.41 -3.30 9.79
CA THR A 313 -4.54 -1.88 10.11
C THR A 313 -5.93 -1.58 10.70
N ALA A 314 -6.99 -2.16 10.11
CA ALA A 314 -8.36 -2.02 10.61
C ALA A 314 -8.53 -2.68 12.00
N GLU A 315 -7.97 -3.88 12.22
CA GLU A 315 -7.98 -4.55 13.53
C GLU A 315 -7.31 -3.71 14.63
N ASN A 316 -6.22 -3.02 14.31
CA ASN A 316 -5.56 -2.12 15.29
C ASN A 316 -6.42 -0.90 15.66
N VAL A 317 -7.44 -0.55 14.90
CA VAL A 317 -8.40 0.51 15.27
C VAL A 317 -9.23 0.08 16.49
N CYS A 318 -9.58 -1.21 16.60
CA CYS A 318 -10.31 -1.75 17.75
C CYS A 318 -9.60 -1.49 19.09
N ASP A 319 -8.25 -1.49 19.09
CA ASP A 319 -7.45 -1.33 20.31
C ASP A 319 -7.29 0.13 20.75
N VAL A 320 -7.54 1.09 19.86
CA VAL A 320 -7.22 2.52 20.08
C VAL A 320 -8.41 3.46 19.92
N SER A 321 -9.53 2.99 19.39
CA SER A 321 -10.78 3.75 19.27
C SER A 321 -11.62 3.63 20.55
N ASP A 322 -12.28 4.73 20.92
CA ASP A 322 -13.29 4.73 22.00
C ASP A 322 -14.65 4.18 21.55
N LYS A 323 -14.81 3.95 20.24
CA LYS A 323 -16.05 3.40 19.64
C LYS A 323 -16.01 1.88 19.52
N ASN A 324 -17.16 1.25 19.46
CA ASN A 324 -17.24 -0.18 19.19
C ASN A 324 -17.00 -0.48 17.72
N ILE A 325 -15.77 -0.87 17.39
CA ILE A 325 -15.31 -1.18 16.04
C ILE A 325 -15.35 -2.68 15.81
N ILE A 326 -15.97 -3.11 14.70
CA ILE A 326 -16.06 -4.50 14.26
C ILE A 326 -15.43 -4.61 12.87
N VAL A 327 -14.45 -5.47 12.69
CA VAL A 327 -13.79 -5.68 11.40
C VAL A 327 -14.34 -6.95 10.77
N ILE A 328 -14.97 -6.80 9.59
CA ILE A 328 -15.30 -7.96 8.74
C ILE A 328 -14.08 -8.17 7.84
N PRO A 329 -13.38 -9.31 7.87
CA PRO A 329 -12.05 -9.47 7.28
C PRO A 329 -12.09 -9.65 5.75
N THR A 330 -12.76 -8.74 5.06
CA THR A 330 -12.86 -8.70 3.59
C THR A 330 -11.50 -8.45 2.96
N ARG A 331 -11.15 -9.25 1.96
CA ARG A 331 -9.84 -9.21 1.28
C ARG A 331 -9.91 -8.62 -0.11
N THR A 332 -11.10 -8.50 -0.66
CA THR A 332 -11.38 -8.05 -2.01
C THR A 332 -12.62 -7.16 -2.03
N ILE A 333 -12.77 -6.36 -3.08
CA ILE A 333 -13.97 -5.54 -3.29
C ILE A 333 -15.23 -6.41 -3.39
N PRO A 334 -15.26 -7.51 -4.16
CA PRO A 334 -16.41 -8.41 -4.19
C PRO A 334 -16.82 -8.91 -2.80
N GLN A 335 -15.87 -9.32 -1.96
CA GLN A 335 -16.17 -9.74 -0.59
C GLN A 335 -16.79 -8.62 0.25
N GLY A 336 -16.35 -7.37 0.07
CA GLY A 336 -16.94 -6.23 0.76
C GLY A 336 -18.38 -5.95 0.33
N ILE A 337 -18.66 -6.10 -0.95
CA ILE A 337 -20.00 -5.98 -1.52
C ILE A 337 -20.89 -7.07 -0.97
N GLN A 338 -20.43 -8.33 -1.01
CA GLN A 338 -21.16 -9.49 -0.51
C GLN A 338 -21.48 -9.35 0.98
N ALA A 339 -20.53 -8.87 1.79
CA ALA A 339 -20.75 -8.62 3.20
C ALA A 339 -21.85 -7.59 3.46
N LEU A 340 -21.90 -6.49 2.67
CA LEU A 340 -22.98 -5.49 2.82
C LEU A 340 -24.34 -5.98 2.35
N ILE A 341 -24.39 -6.76 1.27
CA ILE A 341 -25.65 -7.33 0.76
C ILE A 341 -26.25 -8.30 1.79
N ASN A 342 -25.41 -9.04 2.52
CA ASN A 342 -25.83 -9.99 3.55
C ASN A 342 -26.00 -9.37 4.96
N TYR A 343 -25.95 -8.05 5.09
CA TYR A 343 -26.29 -7.38 6.33
C TYR A 343 -27.79 -7.37 6.57
N ASP A 344 -28.22 -7.86 7.73
CA ASP A 344 -29.62 -7.88 8.20
C ASP A 344 -29.73 -7.15 9.54
N ASP A 345 -30.37 -5.98 9.54
CA ASP A 345 -30.58 -5.12 10.71
C ASP A 345 -31.51 -5.71 11.76
N SER A 346 -32.23 -6.78 11.44
CA SER A 346 -33.10 -7.49 12.37
C SER A 346 -32.38 -8.46 13.32
N LEU A 347 -31.10 -8.77 13.02
CA LEU A 347 -30.27 -9.69 13.77
C LEU A 347 -29.50 -8.99 14.90
N ASP A 348 -29.17 -9.73 15.96
CA ASP A 348 -28.24 -9.20 16.96
C ASP A 348 -26.81 -9.08 16.42
N LEU A 349 -26.02 -8.24 17.08
CA LEU A 349 -24.67 -7.85 16.61
C LEU A 349 -23.75 -9.06 16.35
N ASN A 350 -23.78 -10.08 17.17
CA ASN A 350 -22.93 -11.25 17.00
C ASN A 350 -23.38 -12.09 15.79
N THR A 351 -24.68 -12.33 15.69
CA THR A 351 -25.26 -13.10 14.58
C THR A 351 -25.02 -12.42 13.24
N VAL A 352 -25.27 -11.11 13.14
CA VAL A 352 -25.04 -10.37 11.88
C VAL A 352 -23.55 -10.35 11.50
N THR A 353 -22.64 -10.23 12.48
CA THR A 353 -21.20 -10.31 12.24
C THR A 353 -20.77 -11.68 11.71
N GLU A 354 -21.35 -12.76 12.26
CA GLU A 354 -21.09 -14.12 11.79
C GLU A 354 -21.62 -14.35 10.38
N GLU A 355 -22.86 -13.92 10.07
CA GLU A 355 -23.46 -14.07 8.73
C GLU A 355 -22.67 -13.25 7.68
N MET A 356 -22.34 -12.00 7.94
CA MET A 356 -21.50 -11.19 7.06
C MET A 356 -20.12 -11.83 6.84
N THR A 357 -19.52 -12.41 7.88
CA THR A 357 -18.21 -13.05 7.75
C THR A 357 -18.30 -14.35 6.95
N LYS A 358 -19.38 -15.11 7.11
CA LYS A 358 -19.59 -16.35 6.38
C LYS A 358 -19.85 -16.09 4.89
N SER A 359 -20.60 -15.05 4.56
CA SER A 359 -20.89 -14.69 3.16
C SER A 359 -19.65 -14.42 2.31
N LEU A 360 -18.49 -14.14 2.93
CA LEU A 360 -17.22 -13.95 2.20
C LEU A 360 -16.75 -15.21 1.47
N GLU A 361 -17.22 -16.40 1.89
CA GLU A 361 -16.88 -17.67 1.26
C GLU A 361 -17.76 -17.99 0.03
N GLU A 362 -18.85 -17.24 -0.15
CA GLU A 362 -19.82 -17.43 -1.22
C GLU A 362 -19.40 -16.75 -2.53
N VAL A 363 -18.43 -15.83 -2.48
CA VAL A 363 -17.94 -15.09 -3.63
C VAL A 363 -16.47 -15.42 -3.92
N LYS A 364 -16.18 -15.82 -5.16
CA LYS A 364 -14.82 -15.92 -5.69
C LYS A 364 -14.44 -14.62 -6.35
N SER A 365 -13.23 -14.15 -6.10
CA SER A 365 -12.76 -12.86 -6.58
C SER A 365 -11.66 -13.02 -7.62
N GLY A 366 -11.74 -12.24 -8.68
CA GLY A 366 -10.72 -12.17 -9.73
C GLY A 366 -10.24 -10.76 -10.02
N ALA A 367 -9.11 -10.65 -10.71
CA ALA A 367 -8.57 -9.39 -11.19
C ALA A 367 -7.83 -9.58 -12.50
N ILE A 368 -8.01 -8.66 -13.45
CA ILE A 368 -7.23 -8.57 -14.67
C ILE A 368 -6.30 -7.36 -14.55
N THR A 369 -4.99 -7.60 -14.67
CA THR A 369 -3.94 -6.59 -14.55
C THR A 369 -2.85 -6.83 -15.61
N TYR A 370 -1.68 -6.22 -15.49
CA TYR A 370 -0.59 -6.38 -16.44
C TYR A 370 0.75 -6.64 -15.74
N ALA A 371 1.64 -7.34 -16.46
CA ALA A 371 3.00 -7.64 -16.00
C ALA A 371 3.92 -6.42 -16.12
N VAL A 372 4.53 -5.99 -15.01
CA VAL A 372 5.47 -4.86 -14.99
C VAL A 372 6.91 -5.26 -15.39
N ARG A 373 7.20 -6.55 -15.44
CA ARG A 373 8.51 -7.14 -15.81
C ARG A 373 8.34 -8.56 -16.31
N ASP A 374 9.33 -9.05 -17.05
CA ASP A 374 9.42 -10.46 -17.39
C ASP A 374 9.60 -11.30 -16.12
N THR A 375 8.87 -12.41 -16.04
CA THR A 375 8.93 -13.32 -14.90
C THR A 375 8.46 -14.71 -15.28
N VAL A 376 8.79 -15.70 -14.45
CA VAL A 376 8.25 -17.07 -14.57
C VAL A 376 7.56 -17.40 -13.26
N ILE A 377 6.26 -17.68 -13.32
CA ILE A 377 5.45 -18.02 -12.13
C ILE A 377 4.68 -19.30 -12.44
N ASP A 378 4.78 -20.30 -11.57
CA ASP A 378 4.13 -21.61 -11.71
C ASP A 378 4.41 -22.29 -13.07
N GLY A 379 5.63 -22.07 -13.62
CA GLY A 379 6.06 -22.62 -14.92
C GLY A 379 5.47 -21.91 -16.15
N ARG A 380 4.82 -20.75 -15.98
CA ARG A 380 4.34 -19.88 -17.03
C ARG A 380 5.37 -18.77 -17.29
N ASP A 381 5.80 -18.63 -18.52
CA ASP A 381 6.58 -17.48 -18.98
C ASP A 381 5.62 -16.28 -19.16
N ILE A 382 5.89 -15.19 -18.49
CA ILE A 382 5.09 -13.96 -18.53
C ILE A 382 6.01 -12.83 -19.00
N GLU A 383 5.68 -12.20 -20.12
CA GLU A 383 6.44 -11.08 -20.66
C GLU A 383 5.95 -9.74 -20.07
N LYS A 384 6.83 -8.77 -20.00
CA LYS A 384 6.46 -7.43 -19.58
C LYS A 384 5.42 -6.83 -20.53
N GLY A 385 4.28 -6.43 -19.98
CA GLY A 385 3.16 -5.85 -20.72
C GLY A 385 2.04 -6.86 -21.04
N ASP A 386 2.27 -8.16 -20.81
CA ASP A 386 1.20 -9.15 -20.89
C ASP A 386 0.09 -8.83 -19.87
N TYR A 387 -1.14 -9.09 -20.26
CA TYR A 387 -2.27 -9.12 -19.33
C TYR A 387 -2.21 -10.38 -18.51
N MET A 388 -2.61 -10.28 -17.25
CA MET A 388 -2.63 -11.41 -16.31
C MET A 388 -3.98 -11.49 -15.62
N ALA A 389 -4.50 -12.69 -15.50
CA ALA A 389 -5.65 -12.99 -14.65
C ALA A 389 -5.21 -13.60 -13.33
N ILE A 390 -5.67 -13.01 -12.26
CA ILE A 390 -5.47 -13.50 -10.90
C ILE A 390 -6.84 -13.88 -10.34
N ILE A 391 -7.04 -15.16 -10.01
CA ILE A 391 -8.23 -15.64 -9.29
C ILE A 391 -7.81 -16.02 -7.88
N GLU A 392 -8.43 -15.41 -6.89
CA GLU A 392 -8.09 -15.50 -5.47
C GLU A 392 -6.61 -15.07 -5.22
N LYS A 393 -5.65 -15.93 -5.46
CA LYS A 393 -4.21 -15.66 -5.29
C LYS A 393 -3.36 -16.24 -6.39
N ASP A 394 -3.96 -17.01 -7.29
CA ASP A 394 -3.26 -17.78 -8.30
C ASP A 394 -3.36 -17.06 -9.65
N ILE A 395 -2.25 -16.98 -10.38
CA ILE A 395 -2.24 -16.50 -11.76
C ILE A 395 -2.74 -17.63 -12.64
N VAL A 396 -3.98 -17.50 -13.14
CA VAL A 396 -4.64 -18.53 -13.92
C VAL A 396 -4.43 -18.38 -15.43
N ALA A 397 -4.16 -17.16 -15.91
CA ALA A 397 -3.90 -16.89 -17.32
C ALA A 397 -2.92 -15.73 -17.49
N SER A 398 -2.18 -15.73 -18.61
CA SER A 398 -1.42 -14.58 -19.09
C SER A 398 -1.31 -14.62 -20.60
N ASP A 399 -1.54 -13.50 -21.28
CA ASP A 399 -1.46 -13.35 -22.74
C ASP A 399 -1.32 -11.86 -23.10
N SER A 400 -0.95 -11.58 -24.34
CA SER A 400 -0.93 -10.25 -24.93
C SER A 400 -2.33 -9.70 -25.25
N ASP A 401 -3.37 -10.53 -25.29
CA ASP A 401 -4.76 -10.15 -25.53
C ASP A 401 -5.55 -10.12 -24.20
N ARG A 402 -6.12 -8.96 -23.88
CA ARG A 402 -6.85 -8.72 -22.63
C ARG A 402 -8.15 -9.54 -22.56
N TYR A 403 -8.90 -9.62 -23.67
CA TYR A 403 -10.17 -10.35 -23.67
C TYR A 403 -9.96 -11.85 -23.56
N ASP A 404 -8.94 -12.39 -24.22
CA ASP A 404 -8.57 -13.81 -24.08
C ASP A 404 -8.18 -14.14 -22.62
N VAL A 405 -7.45 -13.25 -21.94
CA VAL A 405 -7.11 -13.41 -20.52
C VAL A 405 -8.34 -13.35 -19.64
N LEU A 406 -9.27 -12.40 -19.89
CA LEU A 406 -10.55 -12.29 -19.19
C LEU A 406 -11.39 -13.56 -19.34
N LYS A 407 -11.50 -14.07 -20.57
CA LYS A 407 -12.22 -15.31 -20.84
C LYS A 407 -11.59 -16.51 -20.14
N GLN A 408 -10.27 -16.67 -20.20
CA GLN A 408 -9.56 -17.74 -19.49
C GLN A 408 -9.73 -17.65 -17.97
N ALA A 409 -9.80 -16.44 -17.41
CA ALA A 409 -10.08 -16.24 -15.99
C ALA A 409 -11.44 -16.83 -15.61
N ILE A 410 -12.48 -16.51 -16.39
CA ILE A 410 -13.84 -17.01 -16.18
C ILE A 410 -13.88 -18.54 -16.38
N ASP A 411 -13.29 -19.06 -17.47
CA ASP A 411 -13.22 -20.51 -17.75
C ASP A 411 -12.54 -21.30 -16.60
N SER A 412 -11.62 -20.67 -15.85
CA SER A 412 -10.87 -21.33 -14.76
C SER A 412 -11.66 -21.51 -13.48
N VAL A 413 -12.78 -20.77 -13.30
CA VAL A 413 -13.45 -20.65 -12.01
C VAL A 413 -14.94 -20.94 -12.06
N VAL A 414 -15.56 -20.83 -13.24
CA VAL A 414 -16.99 -21.13 -13.43
C VAL A 414 -17.25 -22.64 -13.32
N ASP A 415 -18.27 -22.98 -12.56
CA ASP A 415 -18.76 -24.35 -12.33
C ASP A 415 -20.30 -24.41 -12.42
N GLU A 416 -20.91 -25.57 -12.11
CA GLU A 416 -22.36 -25.78 -12.19
C GLU A 416 -23.15 -24.94 -11.17
N ASP A 417 -22.49 -24.42 -10.13
CA ASP A 417 -23.09 -23.62 -9.05
C ASP A 417 -22.97 -22.10 -9.34
N THR A 418 -22.14 -21.70 -10.32
CA THR A 418 -21.93 -20.30 -10.70
C THR A 418 -23.12 -19.76 -11.47
N SER A 419 -23.69 -18.64 -11.04
CA SER A 419 -24.86 -18.00 -11.65
C SER A 419 -24.59 -16.62 -12.20
N ILE A 420 -23.72 -15.85 -11.55
CA ILE A 420 -23.48 -14.43 -11.86
C ILE A 420 -21.97 -14.17 -11.97
N VAL A 421 -21.58 -13.39 -12.97
CA VAL A 421 -20.24 -12.81 -13.08
C VAL A 421 -20.36 -11.31 -13.25
N THR A 422 -19.86 -10.55 -12.26
CA THR A 422 -19.85 -9.08 -12.32
C THR A 422 -18.47 -8.55 -12.66
N LEU A 423 -18.38 -7.68 -13.68
CA LEU A 423 -17.19 -6.99 -14.11
C LEU A 423 -17.17 -5.57 -13.55
N PHE A 424 -16.20 -5.23 -12.70
CA PHE A 424 -15.96 -3.85 -12.29
C PHE A 424 -14.83 -3.26 -13.13
N ALA A 425 -15.19 -2.38 -14.08
CA ALA A 425 -14.25 -1.81 -15.05
C ALA A 425 -13.37 -0.73 -14.41
N GLY A 426 -12.05 -0.85 -14.58
CA GLY A 426 -11.07 0.12 -14.15
C GLY A 426 -10.99 1.36 -15.04
N GLU A 427 -10.16 2.32 -14.64
CA GLU A 427 -9.98 3.60 -15.34
C GLU A 427 -9.46 3.46 -16.78
N GLU A 428 -8.72 2.37 -17.07
CA GLU A 428 -8.16 2.07 -18.41
C GLU A 428 -9.18 1.46 -19.38
N ILE A 429 -10.40 1.12 -18.95
CA ILE A 429 -11.45 0.54 -19.77
C ILE A 429 -12.48 1.62 -20.10
N ASP A 430 -12.68 1.93 -21.36
CA ASP A 430 -13.77 2.82 -21.78
C ASP A 430 -15.12 2.08 -21.88
N ASP A 431 -16.21 2.84 -21.92
CA ASP A 431 -17.57 2.28 -21.91
C ASP A 431 -17.84 1.39 -23.14
N ALA A 432 -17.30 1.74 -24.31
CA ALA A 432 -17.51 0.94 -25.54
C ALA A 432 -16.82 -0.43 -25.43
N THR A 433 -15.61 -0.46 -24.87
CA THR A 433 -14.88 -1.70 -24.61
C THR A 433 -15.60 -2.56 -23.55
N LEU A 434 -16.14 -1.94 -22.50
CA LEU A 434 -16.91 -2.64 -21.47
C LEU A 434 -18.18 -3.27 -22.06
N GLU A 435 -18.93 -2.53 -22.87
CA GLU A 435 -20.14 -3.03 -23.54
C GLU A 435 -19.81 -4.19 -24.50
N GLU A 436 -18.71 -4.11 -25.25
CA GLU A 436 -18.26 -5.16 -26.17
C GLU A 436 -17.85 -6.43 -25.37
N ASP A 437 -17.08 -6.29 -24.30
CA ASP A 437 -16.66 -7.43 -23.47
C ASP A 437 -17.86 -8.13 -22.82
N VAL A 438 -18.81 -7.38 -22.26
CA VAL A 438 -20.05 -7.94 -21.70
C VAL A 438 -20.87 -8.68 -22.76
N ALA A 439 -21.02 -8.10 -23.94
CA ALA A 439 -21.77 -8.74 -25.03
C ALA A 439 -21.12 -10.06 -25.49
N ASN A 440 -19.78 -10.05 -25.65
CA ASN A 440 -19.03 -11.22 -26.05
C ASN A 440 -19.04 -12.33 -24.98
N LEU A 441 -18.96 -11.95 -23.70
CA LEU A 441 -19.08 -12.91 -22.59
C LEU A 441 -20.48 -13.49 -22.47
N SER A 442 -21.54 -12.66 -22.62
CA SER A 442 -22.92 -13.13 -22.58
C SER A 442 -23.24 -14.11 -23.75
N GLU A 443 -22.59 -13.92 -24.93
CA GLU A 443 -22.70 -14.88 -26.03
C GLU A 443 -21.91 -16.18 -25.70
N ALA A 444 -20.76 -16.06 -25.08
CA ALA A 444 -19.90 -17.22 -24.73
C ALA A 444 -20.46 -18.05 -23.55
N TYR A 445 -21.16 -17.42 -22.63
CA TYR A 445 -21.73 -18.05 -21.42
C TYR A 445 -23.23 -17.77 -21.29
N PRO A 446 -24.09 -18.38 -22.13
CA PRO A 446 -25.52 -18.08 -22.18
C PRO A 446 -26.30 -18.50 -20.92
N ASP A 447 -25.71 -19.32 -20.05
CA ASP A 447 -26.30 -19.78 -18.80
C ASP A 447 -25.86 -18.93 -17.59
N LEU A 448 -24.99 -17.90 -17.78
CA LEU A 448 -24.54 -16.99 -16.75
C LEU A 448 -25.13 -15.60 -16.94
N ASP A 449 -25.50 -14.94 -15.86
CA ASP A 449 -25.80 -13.53 -15.85
C ASP A 449 -24.48 -12.73 -15.81
N ILE A 450 -24.16 -12.02 -16.89
CA ILE A 450 -22.98 -11.17 -16.98
C ILE A 450 -23.36 -9.73 -16.68
N GLU A 451 -22.97 -9.26 -15.53
CA GLU A 451 -23.21 -7.89 -15.06
C GLU A 451 -21.94 -7.03 -15.17
N SER A 452 -22.12 -5.72 -15.22
CA SER A 452 -20.98 -4.79 -15.21
C SER A 452 -21.28 -3.50 -14.48
N ALA A 453 -20.25 -2.90 -13.90
CA ALA A 453 -20.28 -1.59 -13.27
C ALA A 453 -18.96 -0.85 -13.54
N ARG A 454 -19.04 0.48 -13.56
CA ARG A 454 -17.84 1.32 -13.53
C ARG A 454 -17.23 1.26 -12.13
N GLY A 455 -16.00 0.84 -12.02
CA GLY A 455 -15.26 0.85 -10.77
C GLY A 455 -14.27 2.01 -10.70
N ASP A 456 -13.74 2.44 -11.85
CA ASP A 456 -12.72 3.47 -12.02
C ASP A 456 -11.47 3.25 -11.12
N GLN A 457 -11.23 1.97 -10.78
CA GLN A 457 -10.06 1.60 -9.99
C GLN A 457 -8.78 1.64 -10.85
N PRO A 458 -7.66 2.13 -10.28
CA PRO A 458 -6.36 2.08 -10.95
C PRO A 458 -5.77 0.68 -10.93
N VAL A 459 -4.78 0.41 -11.78
CA VAL A 459 -3.97 -0.83 -11.83
C VAL A 459 -4.70 -2.04 -12.42
N TYR A 460 -5.98 -2.20 -12.14
CA TYR A 460 -6.76 -3.33 -12.61
C TYR A 460 -7.70 -2.92 -13.74
N TYR A 461 -7.58 -3.58 -14.87
CA TYR A 461 -8.55 -3.42 -15.98
C TYR A 461 -9.93 -3.88 -15.56
N TYR A 462 -10.00 -5.02 -14.88
CA TYR A 462 -11.23 -5.53 -14.28
C TYR A 462 -10.96 -6.08 -12.89
N LEU A 463 -11.91 -5.86 -11.97
CA LEU A 463 -12.13 -6.72 -10.83
C LEU A 463 -13.35 -7.60 -11.15
N LEU A 464 -13.33 -8.85 -10.70
CA LEU A 464 -14.37 -9.84 -10.99
C LEU A 464 -15.00 -10.33 -9.70
N SER A 465 -16.34 -10.36 -9.66
CA SER A 465 -17.12 -11.12 -8.69
C SER A 465 -17.71 -12.31 -9.41
N ILE A 466 -17.56 -13.49 -8.83
CA ILE A 466 -18.08 -14.74 -9.38
C ILE A 466 -18.87 -15.43 -8.28
N GLU A 467 -20.17 -15.59 -8.51
CA GLU A 467 -21.18 -16.04 -7.53
C GLU A 467 -22.03 -17.18 -8.06
#